data_dea2526b3fe2561fcc6dad59ee3a12d5
#
_entry.id   dea2526b3fe2561fcc6dad59ee3a12d5
#
_cell.length_a   1.000
_cell.length_b   1.000
_cell.length_c   1.000
_cell.angle_alpha   90.00
_cell.angle_beta   90.00
_cell.angle_gamma   90.00
#
_symmetry.space_group_name_H-M   'P 1'
#
loop_
_entity.id
_entity.type
_entity.pdbx_description
1 polymer ?
#
loop_
_entity_poly.entity_id
_entity_poly.type
_entity_poly.pdbx_seq_one_letter_code
_entity_poly.pdbx_strand_id
1 'polypeptide(L)'
;MYIRDILWDDENVKHIRKHGVDTDEVEQVAFGKYVARRERGENRYSLYGQTDEGRYLFIVVDHEGHGVYYVVTARDMDRRERQSYERK
;
A
#
# COMPACT_ATOMS: atom_id res chain seq x y z
N MET A 1 1.24 11.49 7.74
CA MET A 1 0.21 10.92 6.84
C MET A 1 -0.75 10.08 7.66
N TYR A 2 -2.03 10.30 7.50
CA TYR A 2 -3.05 9.55 8.23
C TYR A 2 -4.05 8.96 7.25
N ILE A 3 -4.20 7.64 7.27
CA ILE A 3 -5.14 6.94 6.40
C ILE A 3 -6.37 6.60 7.23
N ARG A 4 -7.45 7.30 6.92
CA ARG A 4 -8.74 7.08 7.58
C ARG A 4 -9.52 5.95 6.93
N ASP A 5 -9.46 5.88 5.59
CA ASP A 5 -10.25 4.92 4.84
C ASP A 5 -9.58 4.59 3.51
N ILE A 6 -9.90 3.41 3.00
CA ILE A 6 -9.41 2.93 1.70
C ILE A 6 -10.60 2.72 0.78
N LEU A 7 -10.50 3.24 -0.44
CA LEU A 7 -11.52 3.05 -1.46
C LEU A 7 -11.24 1.81 -2.28
N TRP A 8 -12.18 0.90 -2.27
CA TRP A 8 -12.14 -0.31 -3.08
C TRP A 8 -13.24 -0.27 -4.13
N ASP A 9 -12.89 -0.71 -5.34
CA ASP A 9 -13.87 -0.96 -6.40
C ASP A 9 -13.48 -2.27 -7.10
N ASP A 10 -14.25 -2.69 -8.09
CA ASP A 10 -13.96 -3.95 -8.78
C ASP A 10 -12.62 -3.91 -9.49
N GLU A 11 -12.23 -2.75 -9.99
CA GLU A 11 -10.98 -2.61 -10.74
C GLU A 11 -9.75 -2.80 -9.88
N ASN A 12 -9.66 -2.07 -8.76
CA ASN A 12 -8.45 -2.18 -7.95
C ASN A 12 -8.40 -3.49 -7.17
N VAL A 13 -9.53 -4.04 -6.77
CA VAL A 13 -9.57 -5.38 -6.17
C VAL A 13 -9.01 -6.42 -7.14
N LYS A 14 -9.49 -6.41 -8.38
CA LYS A 14 -9.00 -7.30 -9.42
C LYS A 14 -7.51 -7.12 -9.67
N HIS A 15 -7.10 -5.86 -9.72
CA HIS A 15 -5.70 -5.53 -10.02
C HIS A 15 -4.75 -6.10 -8.98
N ILE A 16 -5.03 -5.88 -7.70
CA ILE A 16 -4.14 -6.40 -6.65
C ILE A 16 -4.17 -7.92 -6.59
N ARG A 17 -5.30 -8.54 -6.90
CA ARG A 17 -5.41 -10.00 -6.93
C ARG A 17 -4.56 -10.64 -8.01
N LYS A 18 -4.33 -9.95 -9.10
CA LYS A 18 -3.38 -10.42 -10.13
C LYS A 18 -1.96 -10.56 -9.59
N HIS A 19 -1.63 -9.79 -8.56
CA HIS A 19 -0.34 -9.87 -7.89
C HIS A 19 -0.40 -10.76 -6.64
N GLY A 20 -1.50 -11.47 -6.47
CA GLY A 20 -1.67 -12.36 -5.33
C GLY A 20 -1.88 -11.65 -3.99
N VAL A 21 -2.38 -10.42 -4.01
CA VAL A 21 -2.61 -9.63 -2.80
C VAL A 21 -4.11 -9.46 -2.58
N ASP A 22 -4.54 -9.61 -1.34
CA ASP A 22 -5.93 -9.40 -0.94
C ASP A 22 -6.13 -8.03 -0.30
N THR A 23 -7.38 -7.57 -0.30
CA THR A 23 -7.74 -6.29 0.34
C THR A 23 -7.38 -6.26 1.82
N ASP A 24 -7.58 -7.38 2.53
CA ASP A 24 -7.23 -7.48 3.95
C ASP A 24 -5.76 -7.21 4.19
N GLU A 25 -4.90 -7.73 3.33
CA GLU A 25 -3.46 -7.55 3.47
C GLU A 25 -3.06 -6.10 3.29
N VAL A 26 -3.66 -5.42 2.32
CA VAL A 26 -3.42 -3.99 2.11
C VAL A 26 -3.88 -3.20 3.34
N GLU A 27 -5.04 -3.52 3.87
CA GLU A 27 -5.58 -2.80 5.03
C GLU A 27 -4.74 -3.02 6.28
N GLN A 28 -4.19 -4.21 6.46
CA GLN A 28 -3.28 -4.46 7.58
C GLN A 28 -2.09 -3.52 7.55
N VAL A 29 -1.52 -3.28 6.38
CA VAL A 29 -0.41 -2.35 6.21
C VAL A 29 -0.89 -0.91 6.38
N ALA A 30 -1.95 -0.53 5.68
CA ALA A 30 -2.42 0.86 5.63
C ALA A 30 -2.90 1.36 6.98
N PHE A 31 -3.51 0.50 7.79
CA PHE A 31 -3.99 0.86 9.12
C PHE A 31 -3.03 0.46 10.24
N GLY A 32 -1.89 -0.11 9.89
CA GLY A 32 -0.86 -0.50 10.82
C GLY A 32 0.38 0.37 10.73
N LYS A 33 1.54 -0.27 10.61
CA LYS A 33 2.81 0.42 10.48
C LYS A 33 3.29 0.37 9.05
N TYR A 34 3.71 1.52 8.54
CA TYR A 34 4.27 1.59 7.19
C TYR A 34 5.25 2.75 7.11
N VAL A 35 6.09 2.70 6.09
CA VAL A 35 6.93 3.82 5.69
C VAL A 35 6.29 4.38 4.41
N ALA A 36 5.97 5.67 4.41
CA ALA A 36 5.37 6.31 3.25
C ALA A 36 6.40 7.16 2.51
N ARG A 37 6.31 7.14 1.19
CA ARG A 37 7.13 7.99 0.33
C ARG A 37 6.22 8.70 -0.65
N ARG A 38 6.46 10.00 -0.82
CA ARG A 38 5.73 10.76 -1.81
C ARG A 38 6.25 10.40 -3.20
N GLU A 39 5.34 10.08 -4.10
CA GLU A 39 5.68 9.75 -5.48
C GLU A 39 5.41 10.94 -6.39
N ARG A 40 5.79 10.83 -7.64
CA ARG A 40 5.47 11.84 -8.63
C ARG A 40 3.97 11.89 -8.83
N GLY A 41 3.46 13.09 -9.05
CA GLY A 41 2.04 13.35 -9.13
C GLY A 41 1.59 14.11 -7.90
N GLU A 42 0.38 14.64 -7.93
CA GLU A 42 -0.06 15.55 -6.88
C GLU A 42 -0.36 14.82 -5.58
N ASN A 43 -0.94 13.64 -5.66
CA ASN A 43 -1.52 13.00 -4.49
C ASN A 43 -1.09 11.55 -4.33
N ARG A 44 0.00 11.16 -4.98
CA ARG A 44 0.41 9.75 -4.99
C ARG A 44 1.48 9.46 -3.97
N TYR A 45 1.31 8.35 -3.26
CA TYR A 45 2.26 7.88 -2.25
C TYR A 45 2.49 6.39 -2.42
N SER A 46 3.69 5.94 -2.06
CA SER A 46 3.94 4.51 -1.91
C SER A 46 4.07 4.19 -0.44
N LEU A 47 3.55 3.04 -0.05
CA LEU A 47 3.61 2.52 1.31
C LEU A 47 4.43 1.24 1.30
N TYR A 48 5.31 1.11 2.28
CA TYR A 48 6.11 -0.10 2.48
C TYR A 48 5.80 -0.61 3.87
N GLY A 49 5.34 -1.83 3.99
CA GLY A 49 5.02 -2.39 5.29
C GLY A 49 4.86 -3.90 5.24
N GLN A 50 4.62 -4.48 6.41
CA GLN A 50 4.41 -5.91 6.53
C GLN A 50 2.99 -6.21 6.99
N THR A 51 2.43 -7.29 6.45
CA THR A 51 1.16 -7.81 6.94
C THR A 51 1.37 -8.46 8.30
N ASP A 52 0.27 -8.82 8.95
CA ASP A 52 0.31 -9.49 10.25
C ASP A 52 1.10 -10.80 10.20
N GLU A 53 1.11 -11.46 9.04
CA GLU A 53 1.84 -12.71 8.84
C GLU A 53 3.28 -12.49 8.35
N GLY A 54 3.70 -11.23 8.23
CA GLY A 54 5.07 -10.91 7.88
C GLY A 54 5.35 -10.76 6.40
N ARG A 55 4.32 -10.73 5.56
CA ARG A 55 4.51 -10.53 4.12
C ARG A 55 4.89 -9.07 3.85
N TYR A 56 5.94 -8.85 3.09
CA TYR A 56 6.42 -7.50 2.77
C TYR A 56 5.70 -6.97 1.54
N LEU A 57 4.92 -5.90 1.70
CA LEU A 57 4.13 -5.32 0.61
C LEU A 57 4.59 -3.92 0.23
N PHE A 58 4.54 -3.66 -1.06
CA PHE A 58 4.66 -2.34 -1.66
C PHE A 58 3.28 -1.96 -2.21
N ILE A 59 2.76 -0.82 -1.78
CA ILE A 59 1.40 -0.39 -2.12
C ILE A 59 1.48 1.03 -2.65
N VAL A 60 0.80 1.29 -3.76
CA VAL A 60 0.68 2.65 -4.29
C VAL A 60 -0.75 3.13 -4.06
N VAL A 61 -0.87 4.31 -3.47
CA VAL A 61 -2.17 4.90 -3.17
C VAL A 61 -2.24 6.33 -3.67
N ASP A 62 -3.45 6.76 -4.04
CA ASP A 62 -3.73 8.15 -4.38
C ASP A 62 -4.63 8.74 -3.30
N HIS A 63 -4.24 9.90 -2.77
CA HIS A 63 -5.02 10.60 -1.78
C HIS A 63 -6.24 11.28 -2.43
N GLU A 64 -7.42 10.95 -1.95
CA GLU A 64 -8.67 11.47 -2.48
C GLU A 64 -9.24 12.63 -1.65
N GLY A 65 -8.53 13.02 -0.59
CA GLY A 65 -8.96 14.06 0.33
C GLY A 65 -9.47 13.46 1.64
N HIS A 66 -9.34 14.22 2.72
CA HIS A 66 -9.89 13.88 4.04
C HIS A 66 -9.45 12.52 4.57
N GLY A 67 -8.21 12.13 4.25
CA GLY A 67 -7.67 10.85 4.74
C GLY A 67 -8.18 9.62 4.00
N VAL A 68 -8.86 9.81 2.87
CA VAL A 68 -9.38 8.71 2.05
C VAL A 68 -8.39 8.47 0.91
N TYR A 69 -8.03 7.21 0.70
CA TYR A 69 -7.02 6.82 -0.29
C TYR A 69 -7.55 5.72 -1.20
N TYR A 70 -7.26 5.86 -2.49
CA TYR A 70 -7.59 4.86 -3.51
C TYR A 70 -6.35 4.01 -3.76
N VAL A 71 -6.48 2.70 -3.68
CA VAL A 71 -5.35 1.79 -3.95
C VAL A 71 -5.18 1.64 -5.46
N VAL A 72 -4.03 2.09 -5.95
CA VAL A 72 -3.70 1.98 -7.37
C VAL A 72 -3.16 0.59 -7.68
N THR A 73 -2.25 0.10 -6.84
CA THR A 73 -1.69 -1.24 -6.98
C THR A 73 -1.09 -1.71 -5.65
N ALA A 74 -0.87 -3.01 -5.54
CA ALA A 74 -0.17 -3.60 -4.42
C ALA A 74 0.51 -4.88 -4.91
N ARG A 75 1.73 -5.11 -4.44
CA ARG A 75 2.51 -6.29 -4.79
C ARG A 75 3.52 -6.59 -3.70
N ASP A 76 4.17 -7.74 -3.77
CA ASP A 76 5.30 -8.01 -2.89
C ASP A 76 6.42 -7.00 -3.15
N MET A 77 7.14 -6.64 -2.10
CA MET A 77 8.36 -5.86 -2.27
C MET A 77 9.36 -6.69 -3.05
N ASP A 78 10.13 -6.02 -3.91
CA ASP A 78 11.28 -6.68 -4.50
C ASP A 78 12.41 -6.71 -3.48
N ARG A 79 13.52 -7.36 -3.85
CA ARG A 79 14.65 -7.55 -2.93
C ARG A 79 15.24 -6.22 -2.45
N ARG A 80 15.37 -5.26 -3.33
CA ARG A 80 15.94 -3.95 -3.02
C ARG A 80 15.03 -3.17 -2.08
N GLU A 81 13.74 -3.20 -2.36
CA GLU A 81 12.73 -2.53 -1.52
C GLU A 81 12.73 -3.13 -0.13
N ARG A 82 12.79 -4.45 -0.03
CA ARG A 82 12.81 -5.14 1.25
C ARG A 82 14.05 -4.78 2.05
N GLN A 83 15.22 -4.76 1.42
CA GLN A 83 16.45 -4.37 2.09
C GLN A 83 16.38 -2.95 2.62
N SER A 84 15.88 -2.03 1.82
CA SER A 84 15.73 -0.64 2.22
C SER A 84 14.76 -0.50 3.40
N TYR A 85 13.65 -1.21 3.34
CA TYR A 85 12.64 -1.20 4.39
C TYR A 85 13.21 -1.74 5.72
N GLU A 86 13.99 -2.82 5.66
CA GLU A 86 14.54 -3.46 6.86
C GLU A 86 15.61 -2.63 7.56
N ARG A 87 16.17 -1.63 6.90
CA ARG A 87 17.15 -0.72 7.52
C ARG A 87 16.54 0.34 8.41
N LYS A 88 15.25 0.43 8.46
CA LYS A 88 14.56 1.47 9.24
C LYS A 88 14.58 1.21 10.72
#